data_0520727ec79fd5dea36487203abe9de1
#
_entry.id   0520727ec79fd5dea36487203abe9de1
#
_cell.length_a   1.000
_cell.length_b   1.000
_cell.length_c   1.000
_cell.angle_alpha   90.00
_cell.angle_beta   90.00
_cell.angle_gamma   90.00
#
_symmetry.space_group_name_H-M   'P 1'
#
loop_
_entity.id
_entity.type
_entity.pdbx_description
1 polymer ?
#
loop_
_entity_poly.entity_id
_entity_poly.type
_entity_poly.pdbx_seq_one_letter_code
_entity_poly.pdbx_strand_id
1 'polypeptide(L)'
;QIEVMPRTAEKIENFRDILPKNTRVYIAHIEGTPIEDMVKTAKRLAEDGFSTMPHFPARIIRDKPTLNDWISRYQGEAGVAQALLLAGGISKPHGEYESSMDLLETGLFDKANFKNIHIAGHPEGNKDIDPDGSSKNVDAALKWKQSYKDKTDAKMAIATQFSFESGPIIKWANSIKNAGIDIPIHIGIAGPAKLQTLIRFAIACGVGPSLKVLQKRATDVTKLLLPYEPTEVLSQLACLLYTSPSPRDSIR
;
A
#
# COMPACT_ATOMS: atom_id res chain seq x y z
N GLN A 1 -2.23 -10.11 5.02
CA GLN A 1 -2.38 -9.43 3.73
C GLN A 1 -1.12 -9.62 2.90
N ILE A 2 -1.25 -9.69 1.58
CA ILE A 2 -0.12 -9.85 0.66
C ILE A 2 -0.36 -8.99 -0.59
N GLU A 3 0.70 -8.65 -1.32
CA GLU A 3 0.61 -7.95 -2.60
C GLU A 3 1.13 -8.82 -3.74
N VAL A 4 0.46 -8.77 -4.88
CA VAL A 4 0.85 -9.43 -6.13
C VAL A 4 0.75 -8.45 -7.30
N MET A 5 1.42 -8.78 -8.39
CA MET A 5 1.17 -8.17 -9.71
C MET A 5 0.59 -9.24 -10.64
N PRO A 6 -0.19 -8.90 -11.68
CA PRO A 6 -0.71 -9.88 -12.63
C PRO A 6 0.34 -10.87 -13.11
N ARG A 7 1.47 -10.38 -13.60
CA ARG A 7 2.60 -11.19 -14.07
C ARG A 7 3.19 -12.15 -13.03
N THR A 8 3.15 -11.79 -11.73
CA THR A 8 3.63 -12.68 -10.66
C THR A 8 2.55 -13.64 -10.21
N ALA A 9 1.30 -13.21 -10.20
CA ALA A 9 0.15 -14.04 -9.88
C ALA A 9 -0.03 -15.20 -10.87
N GLU A 10 0.24 -14.99 -12.14
CA GLU A 10 0.18 -16.04 -13.18
C GLU A 10 1.14 -17.21 -12.93
N LYS A 11 2.24 -16.98 -12.20
CA LYS A 11 3.22 -18.01 -11.87
C LYS A 11 2.82 -18.89 -10.69
N ILE A 12 1.79 -18.50 -9.97
CA ILE A 12 1.25 -19.28 -8.85
C ILE A 12 0.11 -20.13 -9.36
N GLU A 13 0.29 -21.44 -9.31
CA GLU A 13 -0.68 -22.39 -9.82
C GLU A 13 -1.97 -22.36 -8.97
N ASN A 14 -1.84 -22.40 -7.65
CA ASN A 14 -2.98 -22.38 -6.74
C ASN A 14 -2.67 -21.54 -5.48
N PHE A 15 -3.29 -20.40 -5.33
CA PHE A 15 -3.15 -19.54 -4.15
C PHE A 15 -3.72 -20.15 -2.87
N ARG A 16 -4.69 -21.06 -2.97
CA ARG A 16 -5.31 -21.72 -1.81
C ARG A 16 -4.35 -22.63 -1.05
N ASP A 17 -3.28 -23.07 -1.71
CA ASP A 17 -2.26 -23.94 -1.08
C ASP A 17 -1.28 -23.15 -0.22
N ILE A 18 -1.18 -21.83 -0.46
CA ILE A 18 -0.17 -20.97 0.17
C ILE A 18 -0.75 -19.84 1.02
N LEU A 19 -2.02 -19.53 0.85
CA LEU A 19 -2.67 -18.43 1.58
C LEU A 19 -3.91 -18.91 2.35
N PRO A 20 -4.10 -18.47 3.60
CA PRO A 20 -5.35 -18.70 4.34
C PRO A 20 -6.55 -18.08 3.60
N LYS A 21 -7.72 -18.70 3.76
CA LYS A 21 -8.99 -18.15 3.26
C LYS A 21 -9.19 -16.72 3.74
N ASN A 22 -9.86 -15.91 2.92
CA ASN A 22 -10.15 -14.50 3.19
C ASN A 22 -8.91 -13.60 3.34
N THR A 23 -7.72 -14.09 2.98
CA THR A 23 -6.55 -13.22 2.90
C THR A 23 -6.85 -12.06 1.96
N ARG A 24 -6.60 -10.81 2.41
CA ARG A 24 -6.66 -9.66 1.51
C ARG A 24 -5.44 -9.67 0.60
N VAL A 25 -5.68 -9.61 -0.70
CA VAL A 25 -4.64 -9.57 -1.73
C VAL A 25 -4.71 -8.22 -2.43
N TYR A 26 -3.68 -7.41 -2.23
CA TYR A 26 -3.47 -6.21 -3.04
C TYR A 26 -2.98 -6.62 -4.42
N ILE A 27 -3.47 -5.94 -5.46
CA ILE A 27 -3.05 -6.18 -6.83
C ILE A 27 -2.40 -4.91 -7.34
N ALA A 28 -1.07 -4.91 -7.41
CA ALA A 28 -0.30 -3.75 -7.82
C ALA A 28 -0.48 -3.47 -9.31
N HIS A 29 -0.94 -2.26 -9.63
CA HIS A 29 -1.08 -1.77 -11.00
C HIS A 29 0.11 -0.89 -11.34
N ILE A 30 0.96 -1.38 -12.21
CA ILE A 30 2.16 -0.69 -12.69
C ILE A 30 1.88 -0.16 -14.10
N GLU A 31 2.45 0.99 -14.45
CA GLU A 31 2.35 1.55 -15.80
C GLU A 31 2.66 0.51 -16.86
N GLY A 32 1.86 0.51 -17.93
CA GLY A 32 1.95 -0.45 -19.02
C GLY A 32 1.25 -1.78 -18.77
N THR A 33 0.71 -2.03 -17.57
CA THR A 33 -0.15 -3.20 -17.31
C THR A 33 -1.55 -2.92 -17.84
N PRO A 34 -2.09 -3.73 -18.77
CA PRO A 34 -3.46 -3.58 -19.25
C PRO A 34 -4.48 -3.77 -18.13
N ILE A 35 -5.57 -2.98 -18.17
CA ILE A 35 -6.66 -3.13 -17.19
C ILE A 35 -7.30 -4.52 -17.24
N GLU A 36 -7.31 -5.14 -18.41
CA GLU A 36 -7.77 -6.51 -18.64
C GLU A 36 -7.05 -7.52 -17.75
N ASP A 37 -5.72 -7.43 -17.67
CA ASP A 37 -4.90 -8.34 -16.87
C ASP A 37 -5.13 -8.10 -15.38
N MET A 38 -5.35 -6.85 -14.98
CA MET A 38 -5.69 -6.48 -13.62
C MET A 38 -7.04 -7.06 -13.20
N VAL A 39 -8.08 -6.88 -14.01
CA VAL A 39 -9.43 -7.40 -13.76
C VAL A 39 -9.45 -8.93 -13.77
N LYS A 40 -8.77 -9.56 -14.72
CA LYS A 40 -8.60 -11.03 -14.79
C LYS A 40 -7.95 -11.58 -13.51
N THR A 41 -6.91 -10.92 -13.04
CA THR A 41 -6.23 -11.33 -11.80
C THR A 41 -7.14 -11.15 -10.58
N ALA A 42 -7.87 -10.05 -10.49
CA ALA A 42 -8.82 -9.82 -9.42
C ALA A 42 -9.94 -10.87 -9.41
N LYS A 43 -10.49 -11.19 -10.58
CA LYS A 43 -11.51 -12.23 -10.76
C LYS A 43 -11.02 -13.59 -10.27
N ARG A 44 -9.86 -14.05 -10.77
CA ARG A 44 -9.26 -15.32 -10.35
C ARG A 44 -9.10 -15.41 -8.84
N LEU A 45 -8.53 -14.39 -8.22
CA LEU A 45 -8.30 -14.35 -6.77
C LEU A 45 -9.62 -14.32 -5.99
N ALA A 46 -10.65 -13.63 -6.49
CA ALA A 46 -11.97 -13.61 -5.87
C ALA A 46 -12.66 -14.99 -5.95
N GLU A 47 -12.59 -15.67 -7.10
CA GLU A 47 -13.07 -17.03 -7.30
C GLU A 47 -12.33 -18.05 -6.40
N ASP A 48 -11.06 -17.79 -6.09
CA ASP A 48 -10.28 -18.56 -5.13
C ASP A 48 -10.66 -18.28 -3.66
N GLY A 49 -11.55 -17.31 -3.40
CA GLY A 49 -12.06 -16.99 -2.07
C GLY A 49 -11.22 -15.95 -1.32
N PHE A 50 -10.42 -15.16 -2.03
CA PHE A 50 -9.63 -14.07 -1.45
C PHE A 50 -10.34 -12.73 -1.53
N SER A 51 -9.99 -11.83 -0.61
CA SER A 51 -10.49 -10.47 -0.56
C SER A 51 -9.60 -9.56 -1.42
N THR A 52 -10.00 -9.25 -2.64
CA THR A 52 -9.18 -8.52 -3.61
C THR A 52 -9.25 -7.01 -3.41
N MET A 53 -8.11 -6.34 -3.49
CA MET A 53 -7.95 -4.90 -3.36
C MET A 53 -6.98 -4.37 -4.43
N PRO A 54 -7.46 -4.07 -5.64
CA PRO A 54 -6.61 -3.53 -6.69
C PRO A 54 -6.14 -2.11 -6.36
N HIS A 55 -4.95 -1.78 -6.88
CA HIS A 55 -4.43 -0.42 -6.89
C HIS A 55 -5.13 0.41 -7.95
N PHE A 56 -5.41 1.67 -7.60
CA PHE A 56 -5.83 2.72 -8.52
C PHE A 56 -4.78 3.83 -8.48
N PRO A 57 -3.74 3.74 -9.34
CA PRO A 57 -2.72 4.76 -9.43
C PRO A 57 -3.23 5.97 -10.23
N ALA A 58 -3.41 7.11 -9.57
CA ALA A 58 -4.01 8.31 -10.14
C ALA A 58 -3.33 8.73 -11.46
N ARG A 59 -2.01 8.78 -11.46
CA ARG A 59 -1.23 9.32 -12.58
C ARG A 59 -1.30 8.50 -13.87
N ILE A 60 -1.73 7.22 -13.83
CA ILE A 60 -1.95 6.42 -15.05
C ILE A 60 -3.39 6.40 -15.51
N ILE A 61 -4.31 7.00 -14.75
CA ILE A 61 -5.72 7.13 -15.10
C ILE A 61 -5.92 8.46 -15.82
N ARG A 62 -6.35 8.42 -17.07
CA ARG A 62 -6.39 9.59 -17.92
C ARG A 62 -7.44 10.61 -17.53
N ASP A 63 -8.66 10.14 -17.24
CA ASP A 63 -9.85 10.97 -17.03
C ASP A 63 -10.94 10.25 -16.22
N LYS A 64 -11.99 10.99 -15.87
CA LYS A 64 -13.12 10.46 -15.11
C LYS A 64 -13.86 9.30 -15.81
N PRO A 65 -14.10 9.33 -17.15
CA PRO A 65 -14.64 8.19 -17.87
C PRO A 65 -13.78 6.92 -17.73
N THR A 66 -12.47 7.03 -17.87
CA THR A 66 -11.53 5.91 -17.68
C THR A 66 -11.60 5.34 -16.26
N LEU A 67 -11.62 6.21 -15.24
CA LEU A 67 -11.76 5.77 -13.85
C LEU A 67 -13.09 5.02 -13.63
N ASN A 68 -14.18 5.55 -14.17
CA ASN A 68 -15.51 4.94 -14.06
C ASN A 68 -15.57 3.60 -14.79
N ASP A 69 -14.92 3.46 -15.94
CA ASP A 69 -14.80 2.18 -16.66
C ASP A 69 -14.04 1.15 -15.81
N TRP A 70 -12.89 1.50 -15.25
CA TRP A 70 -12.13 0.60 -14.39
C TRP A 70 -12.93 0.13 -13.18
N ILE A 71 -13.61 1.07 -12.50
CA ILE A 71 -14.48 0.74 -11.36
C ILE A 71 -15.57 -0.25 -11.79
N SER A 72 -16.26 0.04 -12.91
CA SER A 72 -17.35 -0.79 -13.42
C SER A 72 -16.89 -2.19 -13.78
N ARG A 73 -15.73 -2.31 -14.40
CA ARG A 73 -15.13 -3.59 -14.76
C ARG A 73 -14.72 -4.41 -13.54
N TYR A 74 -14.02 -3.79 -12.58
CA TYR A 74 -13.66 -4.46 -11.34
C TYR A 74 -14.87 -4.98 -10.57
N GLN A 75 -15.93 -4.19 -10.49
CA GLN A 75 -17.15 -4.60 -9.81
C GLN A 75 -17.93 -5.66 -10.60
N GLY A 76 -18.15 -5.42 -11.89
CA GLY A 76 -19.00 -6.29 -12.72
C GLY A 76 -18.35 -7.63 -13.04
N GLU A 77 -17.03 -7.66 -13.27
CA GLU A 77 -16.34 -8.87 -13.70
C GLU A 77 -15.69 -9.64 -12.53
N ALA A 78 -15.30 -8.95 -11.45
CA ALA A 78 -14.54 -9.53 -10.35
C ALA A 78 -15.15 -9.32 -8.95
N GLY A 79 -16.30 -8.66 -8.83
CA GLY A 79 -16.98 -8.42 -7.55
C GLY A 79 -16.17 -7.57 -6.57
N VAL A 80 -15.24 -6.75 -7.05
CA VAL A 80 -14.36 -5.93 -6.22
C VAL A 80 -15.15 -4.83 -5.50
N ALA A 81 -14.99 -4.76 -4.18
CA ALA A 81 -15.60 -3.72 -3.34
C ALA A 81 -14.55 -3.00 -2.46
N GLN A 82 -13.28 -3.12 -2.80
CA GLN A 82 -12.16 -2.55 -2.06
C GLN A 82 -11.13 -1.98 -3.03
N ALA A 83 -10.45 -0.89 -2.64
CA ALA A 83 -9.43 -0.25 -3.45
C ALA A 83 -8.28 0.29 -2.62
N LEU A 84 -7.06 0.25 -3.15
CA LEU A 84 -5.95 1.05 -2.66
C LEU A 84 -5.70 2.20 -3.64
N LEU A 85 -5.89 3.43 -3.17
CA LEU A 85 -5.71 4.64 -3.94
C LEU A 85 -4.34 5.25 -3.66
N LEU A 86 -3.58 5.52 -4.70
CA LEU A 86 -2.22 6.06 -4.63
C LEU A 86 -1.94 6.98 -5.83
N ALA A 87 -0.86 7.77 -5.76
CA ALA A 87 -0.49 8.63 -6.88
C ALA A 87 0.03 7.80 -8.08
N GLY A 88 0.83 6.77 -7.81
CA GLY A 88 1.54 6.00 -8.82
C GLY A 88 3.01 6.42 -8.94
N GLY A 89 3.82 5.59 -9.61
CA GLY A 89 5.27 5.76 -9.69
C GLY A 89 5.76 6.60 -10.86
N ILE A 90 4.89 7.05 -11.76
CA ILE A 90 5.30 7.88 -12.90
C ILE A 90 5.39 9.36 -12.51
N SER A 91 6.37 10.07 -13.06
CA SER A 91 6.61 11.48 -12.72
C SER A 91 5.62 12.44 -13.39
N LYS A 92 5.14 12.08 -14.59
CA LYS A 92 4.19 12.90 -15.35
C LYS A 92 2.86 12.16 -15.49
N PRO A 93 1.75 12.71 -14.98
CA PRO A 93 0.43 12.13 -15.17
C PRO A 93 0.05 11.96 -16.64
N HIS A 94 -0.66 10.89 -16.97
CA HIS A 94 -1.24 10.67 -18.29
C HIS A 94 -2.47 11.54 -18.55
N GLY A 95 -3.05 12.12 -17.52
CA GLY A 95 -4.28 12.93 -17.61
C GLY A 95 -4.48 13.86 -16.44
N GLU A 96 -5.70 13.89 -15.91
CA GLU A 96 -6.18 14.92 -14.98
C GLU A 96 -5.78 14.69 -13.51
N TYR A 97 -5.30 13.47 -13.16
CA TYR A 97 -5.10 13.08 -11.76
C TYR A 97 -3.63 13.01 -11.39
N GLU A 98 -3.22 13.73 -10.38
CA GLU A 98 -1.85 13.72 -9.85
C GLU A 98 -1.72 12.90 -8.56
N SER A 99 -2.80 12.81 -7.80
CA SER A 99 -2.81 12.23 -6.46
C SER A 99 -4.03 11.36 -6.18
N SER A 100 -3.98 10.57 -5.12
CA SER A 100 -5.15 9.82 -4.65
C SER A 100 -6.27 10.72 -4.12
N MET A 101 -6.00 11.98 -3.79
CA MET A 101 -7.02 12.95 -3.39
C MET A 101 -7.92 13.29 -4.56
N ASP A 102 -7.36 13.49 -5.75
CA ASP A 102 -8.13 13.76 -6.97
C ASP A 102 -9.08 12.61 -7.29
N LEU A 103 -8.63 11.36 -7.09
CA LEU A 103 -9.49 10.19 -7.26
C LEU A 103 -10.65 10.17 -6.26
N LEU A 104 -10.39 10.50 -4.99
CA LEU A 104 -11.40 10.56 -3.95
C LEU A 104 -12.42 11.67 -4.23
N GLU A 105 -11.98 12.85 -4.68
CA GLU A 105 -12.82 14.00 -5.01
C GLU A 105 -13.78 13.74 -6.18
N THR A 106 -13.51 12.73 -7.02
CA THR A 106 -14.48 12.35 -8.08
C THR A 106 -15.81 11.85 -7.53
N GLY A 107 -15.84 11.35 -6.27
CA GLY A 107 -17.00 10.71 -5.65
C GLY A 107 -17.39 9.36 -6.27
N LEU A 108 -16.62 8.84 -7.22
CA LEU A 108 -16.99 7.62 -7.94
C LEU A 108 -16.91 6.37 -7.07
N PHE A 109 -15.97 6.32 -6.10
CA PHE A 109 -15.83 5.18 -5.19
C PHE A 109 -17.03 5.08 -4.23
N ASP A 110 -17.51 6.21 -3.71
CA ASP A 110 -18.71 6.28 -2.85
C ASP A 110 -19.95 5.92 -3.65
N LYS A 111 -20.11 6.49 -4.85
CA LYS A 111 -21.22 6.16 -5.78
C LYS A 111 -21.25 4.67 -6.11
N ALA A 112 -20.09 4.04 -6.24
CA ALA A 112 -19.94 2.63 -6.50
C ALA A 112 -20.00 1.75 -5.23
N ASN A 113 -20.27 2.33 -4.05
CA ASN A 113 -20.38 1.62 -2.78
C ASN A 113 -19.16 0.80 -2.37
N PHE A 114 -17.96 1.32 -2.59
CA PHE A 114 -16.74 0.68 -2.10
C PHE A 114 -16.79 0.57 -0.57
N LYS A 115 -16.50 -0.61 -0.04
CA LYS A 115 -16.60 -0.89 1.40
C LYS A 115 -15.31 -0.55 2.16
N ASN A 116 -14.17 -0.68 1.49
CA ASN A 116 -12.87 -0.35 2.07
C ASN A 116 -12.05 0.43 1.04
N ILE A 117 -11.52 1.56 1.48
CA ILE A 117 -10.60 2.38 0.72
C ILE A 117 -9.31 2.50 1.51
N HIS A 118 -8.24 1.94 0.99
CA HIS A 118 -6.92 2.15 1.54
C HIS A 118 -6.21 3.28 0.79
N ILE A 119 -5.34 3.97 1.50
CA ILE A 119 -4.52 5.09 1.00
C ILE A 119 -3.06 4.85 1.32
N ALA A 120 -2.16 5.36 0.49
CA ALA A 120 -0.73 5.19 0.71
C ALA A 120 -0.23 5.97 1.93
N GLY A 121 0.67 5.33 2.69
CA GLY A 121 1.42 5.93 3.80
C GLY A 121 2.93 5.83 3.57
N HIS A 122 3.68 6.83 4.02
CA HIS A 122 5.11 6.98 3.75
C HIS A 122 5.91 7.16 5.04
N PRO A 123 6.19 6.08 5.81
CA PRO A 123 6.93 6.17 7.08
C PRO A 123 8.34 6.73 6.95
N GLU A 124 8.96 6.58 5.78
CA GLU A 124 10.30 7.06 5.47
C GLU A 124 10.31 8.35 4.64
N GLY A 125 9.14 9.00 4.50
CA GLY A 125 8.95 10.10 3.55
C GLY A 125 8.81 9.62 2.11
N ASN A 126 8.66 10.55 1.19
CA ASN A 126 8.61 10.28 -0.24
C ASN A 126 9.21 11.46 -1.01
N LYS A 127 10.32 11.22 -1.70
CA LYS A 127 11.05 12.27 -2.42
C LYS A 127 10.34 12.79 -3.67
N ASP A 128 9.39 12.04 -4.22
CA ASP A 128 8.55 12.49 -5.32
C ASP A 128 7.52 13.53 -4.84
N ILE A 129 7.08 13.40 -3.59
CA ILE A 129 6.11 14.31 -2.97
C ILE A 129 6.80 15.49 -2.28
N ASP A 130 7.88 15.22 -1.54
CA ASP A 130 8.70 16.19 -0.80
C ASP A 130 10.17 16.08 -1.23
N PRO A 131 10.56 16.70 -2.38
CA PRO A 131 11.93 16.60 -2.93
C PRO A 131 13.00 17.18 -2.01
N ASP A 132 12.62 18.11 -1.15
CA ASP A 132 13.51 18.74 -0.16
C ASP A 132 13.81 17.84 1.05
N GLY A 133 13.18 16.64 1.09
CA GLY A 133 13.31 15.68 2.17
C GLY A 133 12.49 16.01 3.43
N SER A 134 11.61 17.02 3.35
CA SER A 134 10.60 17.28 4.38
C SER A 134 9.48 16.22 4.36
N SER A 135 8.49 16.37 5.23
CA SER A 135 7.23 15.62 5.20
C SER A 135 6.01 16.52 4.99
N LYS A 136 6.23 17.76 4.59
CA LYS A 136 5.19 18.80 4.56
C LYS A 136 3.98 18.43 3.71
N ASN A 137 4.23 17.98 2.48
CA ASN A 137 3.16 17.64 1.54
C ASN A 137 2.53 16.27 1.88
N VAL A 138 3.34 15.30 2.31
CA VAL A 138 2.85 14.00 2.79
C VAL A 138 1.94 14.18 4.00
N ASP A 139 2.34 15.00 4.99
CA ASP A 139 1.54 15.28 6.19
C ASP A 139 0.26 16.05 5.85
N ALA A 140 0.33 17.03 4.94
CA ALA A 140 -0.84 17.76 4.46
C ALA A 140 -1.84 16.83 3.77
N ALA A 141 -1.36 15.93 2.91
CA ALA A 141 -2.18 14.93 2.25
C ALA A 141 -2.87 13.97 3.25
N LEU A 142 -2.17 13.55 4.31
CA LEU A 142 -2.75 12.70 5.34
C LEU A 142 -3.82 13.44 6.16
N LYS A 143 -3.59 14.72 6.50
CA LYS A 143 -4.61 15.55 7.18
C LYS A 143 -5.86 15.74 6.32
N TRP A 144 -5.68 15.97 5.03
CA TRP A 144 -6.80 16.06 4.09
C TRP A 144 -7.60 14.75 4.06
N LYS A 145 -6.90 13.60 3.97
CA LYS A 145 -7.53 12.27 3.97
C LYS A 145 -8.22 11.95 5.29
N GLN A 146 -7.67 12.41 6.41
CA GLN A 146 -8.36 12.33 7.70
C GLN A 146 -9.70 13.08 7.67
N SER A 147 -9.74 14.29 7.10
CA SER A 147 -10.99 15.04 6.96
C SER A 147 -11.97 14.42 5.94
N TYR A 148 -11.45 13.67 4.96
CA TYR A 148 -12.29 12.95 4.00
C TYR A 148 -12.94 11.72 4.61
N LYS A 149 -12.29 11.06 5.58
CA LYS A 149 -12.81 9.88 6.29
C LYS A 149 -14.23 10.10 6.84
N ASP A 150 -14.52 11.31 7.28
CA ASP A 150 -15.83 11.65 7.85
C ASP A 150 -16.90 11.94 6.76
N LYS A 151 -16.53 11.93 5.49
CA LYS A 151 -17.39 12.21 4.34
C LYS A 151 -17.73 10.97 3.51
N THR A 152 -17.11 9.83 3.80
CA THR A 152 -17.30 8.57 3.08
C THR A 152 -17.86 7.50 3.99
N ASP A 153 -18.73 6.64 3.44
CA ASP A 153 -19.20 5.43 4.12
C ASP A 153 -18.18 4.28 4.07
N ALA A 154 -17.14 4.41 3.27
CA ALA A 154 -16.08 3.41 3.15
C ALA A 154 -15.18 3.39 4.40
N LYS A 155 -14.82 2.21 4.86
CA LYS A 155 -13.80 2.06 5.91
C LYS A 155 -12.44 2.39 5.34
N MET A 156 -11.81 3.45 5.85
CA MET A 156 -10.48 3.86 5.44
C MET A 156 -9.38 3.20 6.27
N ALA A 157 -8.24 2.91 5.63
CA ALA A 157 -7.00 2.54 6.30
C ALA A 157 -5.79 3.05 5.50
N ILE A 158 -4.67 3.25 6.18
CA ILE A 158 -3.39 3.59 5.56
C ILE A 158 -2.63 2.29 5.29
N ALA A 159 -2.25 2.03 4.05
CA ALA A 159 -1.30 0.98 3.70
C ALA A 159 0.07 1.63 3.47
N THR A 160 1.07 1.28 4.30
CA THR A 160 2.38 1.90 4.16
C THR A 160 3.20 1.24 3.05
N GLN A 161 4.11 2.02 2.48
CA GLN A 161 5.22 1.46 1.73
C GLN A 161 6.01 0.52 2.66
N PHE A 162 6.64 -0.52 2.10
CA PHE A 162 7.44 -1.45 2.88
C PHE A 162 8.68 -0.77 3.47
N SER A 163 9.10 -1.23 4.64
CA SER A 163 10.32 -0.81 5.31
C SER A 163 11.11 -2.01 5.81
N PHE A 164 12.40 -1.83 6.03
CA PHE A 164 13.32 -2.82 6.58
C PHE A 164 13.72 -2.53 8.03
N GLU A 165 13.20 -1.44 8.60
CA GLU A 165 13.45 -1.02 9.98
C GLU A 165 12.15 -0.62 10.67
N SER A 166 12.02 -1.02 11.93
CA SER A 166 10.84 -0.66 12.76
C SER A 166 10.87 0.79 13.24
N GLY A 167 12.07 1.33 13.49
CA GLY A 167 12.25 2.66 14.05
C GLY A 167 11.54 3.79 13.28
N PRO A 168 11.77 3.95 11.97
CA PRO A 168 11.05 4.92 11.14
C PRO A 168 9.53 4.75 11.18
N ILE A 169 9.06 3.50 11.12
CA ILE A 169 7.62 3.18 11.17
C ILE A 169 7.01 3.66 12.48
N ILE A 170 7.65 3.35 13.60
CA ILE A 170 7.17 3.70 14.94
C ILE A 170 7.14 5.22 15.11
N LYS A 171 8.25 5.89 14.76
CA LYS A 171 8.35 7.34 14.85
C LYS A 171 7.26 8.01 14.02
N TRP A 172 7.05 7.57 12.81
CA TRP A 172 6.02 8.09 11.92
C TRP A 172 4.61 7.81 12.46
N ALA A 173 4.31 6.59 12.88
CA ALA A 173 3.00 6.24 13.43
C ALA A 173 2.64 7.10 14.65
N ASN A 174 3.61 7.35 15.54
CA ASN A 174 3.41 8.24 16.68
C ASN A 174 3.21 9.70 16.24
N SER A 175 3.95 10.18 15.23
CA SER A 175 3.82 11.56 14.76
C SER A 175 2.45 11.82 14.14
N ILE A 176 1.93 10.92 13.30
CA ILE A 176 0.60 11.10 12.69
C ILE A 176 -0.53 10.98 13.73
N LYS A 177 -0.38 10.08 14.70
CA LYS A 177 -1.32 9.97 15.83
C LYS A 177 -1.37 11.28 16.64
N ASN A 178 -0.19 11.86 16.96
CA ASN A 178 -0.10 13.13 17.66
C ASN A 178 -0.66 14.31 16.83
N ALA A 179 -0.65 14.19 15.51
CA ALA A 179 -1.28 15.13 14.59
C ALA A 179 -2.80 14.96 14.43
N GLY A 180 -3.42 14.05 15.21
CA GLY A 180 -4.86 13.79 15.19
C GLY A 180 -5.33 12.88 14.06
N ILE A 181 -4.44 12.13 13.42
CA ILE A 181 -4.82 11.14 12.40
C ILE A 181 -5.10 9.82 13.10
N ASP A 182 -6.34 9.35 13.02
CA ASP A 182 -6.87 8.14 13.66
C ASP A 182 -7.19 7.02 12.64
N ILE A 183 -6.85 7.22 11.37
CA ILE A 183 -7.03 6.21 10.33
C ILE A 183 -6.14 4.99 10.66
N PRO A 184 -6.68 3.76 10.72
CA PRO A 184 -5.92 2.55 11.01
C PRO A 184 -4.73 2.36 10.05
N ILE A 185 -3.60 1.88 10.56
CA ILE A 185 -2.38 1.69 9.79
C ILE A 185 -2.16 0.20 9.52
N HIS A 186 -1.96 -0.15 8.26
CA HIS A 186 -1.51 -1.46 7.79
C HIS A 186 -0.05 -1.32 7.35
N ILE A 187 0.85 -1.89 8.11
CA ILE A 187 2.29 -1.75 7.88
C ILE A 187 2.75 -2.69 6.78
N GLY A 188 3.38 -2.15 5.75
CA GLY A 188 4.05 -2.89 4.69
C GLY A 188 5.41 -3.39 5.16
N ILE A 189 5.66 -4.69 4.98
CA ILE A 189 6.93 -5.34 5.32
C ILE A 189 7.38 -6.17 4.13
N ALA A 190 8.66 -6.04 3.75
CA ALA A 190 9.21 -6.87 2.70
C ALA A 190 9.26 -8.34 3.15
N GLY A 191 8.71 -9.22 2.33
CA GLY A 191 8.80 -10.66 2.56
C GLY A 191 10.21 -11.23 2.32
N PRO A 192 10.43 -12.52 2.60
CA PRO A 192 11.69 -13.20 2.32
C PRO A 192 12.05 -13.11 0.84
N ALA A 193 13.21 -12.57 0.52
CA ALA A 193 13.68 -12.46 -0.85
C ALA A 193 15.21 -12.31 -0.92
N LYS A 194 15.75 -12.54 -2.12
CA LYS A 194 17.18 -12.30 -2.39
C LYS A 194 17.48 -10.80 -2.25
N LEU A 195 18.61 -10.48 -1.62
CA LEU A 195 19.01 -9.08 -1.35
C LEU A 195 19.02 -8.20 -2.61
N GLN A 196 19.51 -8.72 -3.74
CA GLN A 196 19.51 -8.01 -5.03
C GLN A 196 18.10 -7.65 -5.51
N THR A 197 17.12 -8.52 -5.26
CA THR A 197 15.72 -8.27 -5.60
C THR A 197 15.17 -7.13 -4.75
N LEU A 198 15.43 -7.17 -3.43
CA LEU A 198 14.98 -6.13 -2.51
C LEU A 198 15.61 -4.76 -2.80
N ILE A 199 16.91 -4.72 -3.17
CA ILE A 199 17.58 -3.47 -3.59
C ILE A 199 16.88 -2.88 -4.82
N ARG A 200 16.57 -3.69 -5.83
CA ARG A 200 15.84 -3.22 -7.02
C ARG A 200 14.46 -2.68 -6.68
N PHE A 201 13.72 -3.37 -5.80
CA PHE A 201 12.42 -2.88 -5.35
C PHE A 201 12.54 -1.59 -4.53
N ALA A 202 13.51 -1.49 -3.62
CA ALA A 202 13.73 -0.28 -2.83
C ALA A 202 14.04 0.93 -3.71
N ILE A 203 14.82 0.77 -4.77
CA ILE A 203 15.11 1.82 -5.75
C ILE A 203 13.83 2.19 -6.51
N ALA A 204 13.11 1.21 -7.03
CA ALA A 204 11.88 1.44 -7.82
C ALA A 204 10.76 2.12 -7.00
N CYS A 205 10.69 1.83 -5.71
CA CYS A 205 9.69 2.41 -4.79
C CYS A 205 10.17 3.70 -4.10
N GLY A 206 11.38 4.17 -4.36
CA GLY A 206 11.91 5.40 -3.77
C GLY A 206 12.16 5.35 -2.26
N VAL A 207 12.35 4.15 -1.68
CA VAL A 207 12.56 3.96 -0.22
C VAL A 207 14.02 4.23 0.12
N GLY A 208 14.35 5.48 0.42
CA GLY A 208 15.73 5.94 0.60
C GLY A 208 16.45 5.42 1.85
N PRO A 209 15.90 5.55 3.06
CA PRO A 209 16.50 5.01 4.29
C PRO A 209 16.64 3.49 4.25
N SER A 210 15.60 2.79 3.85
CA SER A 210 15.59 1.34 3.67
C SER A 210 16.66 0.85 2.67
N LEU A 211 16.91 1.62 1.61
CA LEU A 211 17.98 1.29 0.66
C LEU A 211 19.36 1.28 1.31
N LYS A 212 19.66 2.24 2.22
CA LYS A 212 20.93 2.28 2.96
C LYS A 212 21.11 1.04 3.85
N VAL A 213 20.05 0.54 4.46
CA VAL A 213 20.08 -0.69 5.27
C VAL A 213 20.44 -1.89 4.40
N LEU A 214 19.83 -2.02 3.23
CA LEU A 214 20.14 -3.10 2.29
C LEU A 214 21.56 -2.99 1.73
N GLN A 215 22.03 -1.77 1.43
CA GLN A 215 23.41 -1.53 0.99
C GLN A 215 24.41 -1.92 2.08
N LYS A 216 24.16 -1.56 3.34
CA LYS A 216 25.00 -1.97 4.48
C LYS A 216 25.03 -3.50 4.66
N ARG A 217 23.91 -4.17 4.45
CA ARG A 217 23.85 -5.65 4.41
C ARG A 217 24.65 -6.23 3.25
N ALA A 218 24.65 -5.55 2.10
CA ALA A 218 25.38 -6.00 0.92
C ALA A 218 26.91 -5.96 1.08
N THR A 219 27.43 -5.19 2.04
CA THR A 219 28.88 -5.19 2.37
C THR A 219 29.29 -6.39 3.25
N ASP A 220 28.34 -7.10 3.84
CA ASP A 220 28.59 -8.30 4.63
C ASP A 220 28.40 -9.54 3.74
N VAL A 221 29.52 -10.15 3.34
CA VAL A 221 29.56 -11.30 2.42
C VAL A 221 28.72 -12.47 2.93
N THR A 222 28.65 -12.67 4.25
CA THR A 222 27.88 -13.75 4.86
C THR A 222 26.38 -13.52 4.70
N LYS A 223 25.93 -12.28 4.74
CA LYS A 223 24.53 -11.89 4.59
C LYS A 223 24.08 -11.80 3.13
N LEU A 224 25.03 -11.68 2.18
CA LEU A 224 24.72 -11.71 0.75
C LEU A 224 24.18 -13.06 0.28
N LEU A 225 24.64 -14.15 0.90
CA LEU A 225 24.27 -15.53 0.54
C LEU A 225 22.94 -15.97 1.15
N LEU A 226 22.50 -15.31 2.23
CA LEU A 226 21.26 -15.64 2.91
C LEU A 226 20.10 -14.76 2.41
N PRO A 227 18.90 -15.32 2.21
CA PRO A 227 17.73 -14.52 1.94
C PRO A 227 17.46 -13.56 3.10
N TYR A 228 16.91 -12.41 2.79
CA TYR A 228 16.39 -11.49 3.81
C TYR A 228 15.17 -12.14 4.48
N GLU A 229 15.10 -12.05 5.79
CA GLU A 229 13.91 -12.41 6.57
C GLU A 229 13.47 -11.25 7.45
N PRO A 230 12.15 -10.94 7.51
CA PRO A 230 11.63 -9.79 8.24
C PRO A 230 11.46 -10.04 9.75
N THR A 231 11.93 -11.16 10.28
CA THR A 231 11.68 -11.62 11.65
C THR A 231 12.02 -10.57 12.70
N GLU A 232 13.14 -9.87 12.55
CA GLU A 232 13.58 -8.85 13.50
C GLU A 232 12.61 -7.65 13.51
N VAL A 233 12.24 -7.14 12.33
CA VAL A 233 11.28 -6.02 12.20
C VAL A 233 9.92 -6.40 12.76
N LEU A 234 9.45 -7.61 12.44
CA LEU A 234 8.18 -8.14 12.97
C LEU A 234 8.19 -8.25 14.49
N SER A 235 9.26 -8.78 15.08
CA SER A 235 9.41 -8.90 16.52
C SER A 235 9.40 -7.55 17.22
N GLN A 236 10.14 -6.58 16.68
CA GLN A 236 10.19 -5.22 17.23
C GLN A 236 8.84 -4.51 17.16
N LEU A 237 8.10 -4.65 16.05
CA LEU A 237 6.76 -4.09 15.92
C LEU A 237 5.75 -4.79 16.84
N ALA A 238 5.84 -6.11 16.99
CA ALA A 238 4.98 -6.88 17.92
C ALA A 238 5.19 -6.44 19.37
N CYS A 239 6.44 -6.27 19.82
CA CYS A 239 6.74 -5.80 21.17
C CYS A 239 6.06 -4.48 21.50
N LEU A 240 5.95 -3.56 20.53
CA LEU A 240 5.27 -2.27 20.73
C LEU A 240 3.76 -2.39 20.90
N LEU A 241 3.12 -3.34 20.19
CA LEU A 241 1.69 -3.61 20.35
C LEU A 241 1.37 -4.13 21.76
N TYR A 242 2.30 -4.87 22.38
CA TYR A 242 2.14 -5.38 23.76
C TYR A 242 2.53 -4.38 24.83
N THR A 243 3.37 -3.39 24.54
CA THR A 243 3.82 -2.36 25.49
C THR A 243 2.98 -1.09 25.47
N SER A 244 2.14 -0.89 24.46
CA SER A 244 1.16 0.19 24.45
C SER A 244 0.06 -0.14 25.46
N PRO A 245 -0.25 0.76 26.43
CA PRO A 245 -1.34 0.53 27.36
C PRO A 245 -2.64 0.28 26.60
N SER A 246 -3.29 -0.81 26.92
CA SER A 246 -4.62 -1.13 26.38
C SER A 246 -5.58 0.03 26.70
N PRO A 247 -6.53 0.39 25.81
CA PRO A 247 -7.58 1.35 26.15
C PRO A 247 -8.37 0.98 27.43
N ARG A 248 -8.26 -0.26 27.90
CA ARG A 248 -8.86 -0.73 29.15
C ARG A 248 -8.10 -0.32 30.41
N ASP A 249 -6.82 0.07 30.27
CA ASP A 249 -5.99 0.45 31.41
C ASP A 249 -6.07 1.96 31.74
N SER A 250 -6.78 2.74 30.93
CA SER A 250 -7.02 4.18 31.13
C SER A 250 -8.31 4.51 31.92
N ILE A 251 -9.00 3.48 32.43
CA ILE A 251 -10.15 3.67 33.32
C ILE A 251 -9.74 3.21 34.74
N ARG A 252 -9.06 4.09 35.46
CA ARG A 252 -8.99 4.15 36.93
C ARG A 252 -9.05 5.58 37.38
#